data_63adf225bfcae8f528d454963c0cdd68
#
_entry.id   63adf225bfcae8f528d454963c0cdd68
#
_cell.length_a   1.000
_cell.length_b   1.000
_cell.length_c   1.000
_cell.angle_alpha   90.00
_cell.angle_beta   90.00
_cell.angle_gamma   90.00
#
_symmetry.space_group_name_H-M   'P 1'
#
loop_
_entity.id
_entity.type
_entity.pdbx_description
1 polymer ?
#
loop_
_entity_poly.entity_id
_entity_poly.type
_entity_poly.pdbx_seq_one_letter_code
_entity_poly.pdbx_strand_id
1 'polypeptide(L)'
;EATLFEIIDYALVKSYYADVFSTPEKNKLRIDKRLAELRNDWITLPLYQKAKLILIANRKGDYQWANEIANQLEQTAVLDETYGLFWRENVSKHYFYYNETEVQALIVEAFKEMKKPQETINKLNAWLISRKTQNSWETTKATTEALYAILLGEDSKEISKETIKIKVGNEKINTAKNKDVSLEEAVGMFSYRWLGKQIKPEMGK
;
A
#
# COMPACT_ATOMS: atom_id res chain seq x y z
N GLU A 1 -15.67 -2.47 28.14
CA GLU A 1 -16.28 -2.65 26.81
C GLU A 1 -15.26 -2.29 25.74
N ALA A 2 -15.18 -3.08 24.67
CA ALA A 2 -14.28 -2.77 23.55
C ALA A 2 -14.71 -1.48 22.85
N THR A 3 -13.73 -0.65 22.52
CA THR A 3 -13.94 0.59 21.76
C THR A 3 -14.38 0.28 20.33
N LEU A 4 -14.92 1.27 19.64
CA LEU A 4 -15.29 1.12 18.23
C LEU A 4 -14.11 0.72 17.36
N PHE A 5 -12.94 1.29 17.58
CA PHE A 5 -11.73 1.01 16.80
C PHE A 5 -11.24 -0.43 17.04
N GLU A 6 -11.26 -0.92 18.27
CA GLU A 6 -10.93 -2.31 18.58
C GLU A 6 -11.89 -3.30 17.90
N ILE A 7 -13.16 -2.95 17.75
CA ILE A 7 -14.13 -3.78 17.03
C ILE A 7 -13.83 -3.82 15.53
N ILE A 8 -13.48 -2.67 14.93
CA ILE A 8 -13.06 -2.58 13.52
C ILE A 8 -11.77 -3.38 13.31
N ASP A 9 -10.78 -3.24 14.20
CA ASP A 9 -9.51 -3.96 14.13
C ASP A 9 -9.71 -5.46 14.23
N TYR A 10 -10.53 -5.91 15.19
CA TYR A 10 -10.88 -7.33 15.32
C TYR A 10 -11.60 -7.85 14.07
N ALA A 11 -12.57 -7.09 13.54
CA ALA A 11 -13.30 -7.48 12.33
C ALA A 11 -12.38 -7.59 11.12
N LEU A 12 -11.41 -6.67 10.98
CA LEU A 12 -10.41 -6.70 9.92
C LEU A 12 -9.52 -7.95 10.05
N VAL A 13 -8.89 -8.16 11.21
CA VAL A 13 -8.05 -9.36 11.45
C VAL A 13 -8.85 -10.63 11.16
N LYS A 14 -10.10 -10.69 11.64
CA LYS A 14 -10.98 -11.83 11.40
C LYS A 14 -11.28 -12.04 9.91
N SER A 15 -11.34 -10.98 9.10
CA SER A 15 -11.57 -11.08 7.67
C SER A 15 -10.40 -11.72 6.89
N TYR A 16 -9.16 -11.62 7.39
CA TYR A 16 -8.00 -12.33 6.82
C TYR A 16 -8.01 -13.83 7.13
N TYR A 17 -8.64 -14.24 8.24
CA TYR A 17 -8.61 -15.61 8.75
C TYR A 17 -10.00 -16.22 8.89
N ALA A 18 -10.93 -15.86 8.00
CA ALA A 18 -12.34 -16.26 8.08
C ALA A 18 -12.52 -17.78 8.18
N ASP A 19 -11.71 -18.53 7.42
CA ASP A 19 -11.79 -19.99 7.34
C ASP A 19 -10.94 -20.72 8.39
N VAL A 20 -10.08 -19.99 9.12
CA VAL A 20 -9.14 -20.61 10.08
C VAL A 20 -9.70 -20.63 11.49
N PHE A 21 -10.37 -19.57 11.91
CA PHE A 21 -10.86 -19.41 13.28
C PHE A 21 -12.37 -19.23 13.32
N SER A 22 -13.07 -20.10 14.02
CA SER A 22 -14.49 -19.90 14.33
C SER A 22 -14.65 -18.74 15.33
N THR A 23 -15.64 -17.90 15.11
CA THR A 23 -16.03 -16.87 16.07
C THR A 23 -17.25 -17.36 16.84
N PRO A 24 -17.26 -17.34 18.18
CA PRO A 24 -18.45 -17.63 18.96
C PRO A 24 -19.63 -16.78 18.49
N GLU A 25 -20.81 -17.36 18.36
CA GLU A 25 -22.00 -16.71 17.77
C GLU A 25 -22.34 -15.39 18.47
N LYS A 26 -22.23 -15.34 19.79
CA LYS A 26 -22.43 -14.12 20.59
C LYS A 26 -21.50 -12.97 20.14
N ASN A 27 -20.24 -13.26 19.84
CA ASN A 27 -19.27 -12.25 19.40
C ASN A 27 -19.55 -11.83 17.96
N LYS A 28 -19.94 -12.76 17.10
CA LYS A 28 -20.34 -12.46 15.72
C LYS A 28 -21.51 -11.50 15.69
N LEU A 29 -22.59 -11.80 16.43
CA LEU A 29 -23.76 -10.92 16.52
C LEU A 29 -23.39 -9.52 17.03
N ARG A 30 -22.51 -9.43 18.03
CA ARG A 30 -22.04 -8.14 18.57
C ARG A 30 -21.28 -7.34 17.52
N ILE A 31 -20.39 -7.98 16.76
CA ILE A 31 -19.62 -7.33 15.70
C ILE A 31 -20.53 -6.87 14.57
N ASP A 32 -21.41 -7.74 14.11
CA ASP A 32 -22.35 -7.42 13.02
C ASP A 32 -23.28 -6.27 13.40
N LYS A 33 -23.78 -6.23 14.64
CA LYS A 33 -24.57 -5.11 15.17
C LYS A 33 -23.77 -3.80 15.13
N ARG A 34 -22.52 -3.80 15.61
CA ARG A 34 -21.70 -2.60 15.63
C ARG A 34 -21.31 -2.12 14.23
N LEU A 35 -21.05 -3.04 13.29
CA LEU A 35 -20.80 -2.67 11.89
C LEU A 35 -22.07 -2.11 11.23
N ALA A 36 -23.25 -2.62 11.58
CA ALA A 36 -24.51 -2.08 11.09
C ALA A 36 -24.79 -0.66 11.61
N GLU A 37 -24.48 -0.37 12.88
CA GLU A 37 -24.57 0.98 13.46
C GLU A 37 -23.64 1.95 12.73
N LEU A 38 -22.44 1.51 12.35
CA LEU A 38 -21.47 2.31 11.61
C LEU A 38 -21.91 2.73 10.21
N ARG A 39 -22.89 2.05 9.61
CA ARG A 39 -23.39 2.44 8.28
C ARG A 39 -23.95 3.86 8.24
N ASN A 40 -24.38 4.40 9.36
CA ASN A 40 -24.92 5.75 9.42
C ASN A 40 -23.84 6.81 9.68
N ASP A 41 -22.75 6.43 10.37
CA ASP A 41 -21.80 7.40 10.92
C ASP A 41 -20.36 7.24 10.35
N TRP A 42 -20.12 6.26 9.45
CA TRP A 42 -18.79 5.96 8.93
C TRP A 42 -18.09 7.15 8.27
N ILE A 43 -18.87 8.11 7.75
CA ILE A 43 -18.32 9.26 7.03
C ILE A 43 -17.45 10.15 7.93
N THR A 44 -17.71 10.15 9.24
CA THR A 44 -16.96 10.91 10.24
C THR A 44 -15.68 10.23 10.72
N LEU A 45 -15.49 8.97 10.35
CA LEU A 45 -14.32 8.20 10.77
C LEU A 45 -13.03 8.70 10.11
N PRO A 46 -11.88 8.53 10.80
CA PRO A 46 -10.58 8.77 10.21
C PRO A 46 -10.35 7.89 8.96
N LEU A 47 -9.53 8.38 8.05
CA LEU A 47 -9.17 7.72 6.78
C LEU A 47 -8.74 6.25 6.98
N TYR A 48 -7.91 5.99 8.00
CA TYR A 48 -7.44 4.63 8.32
C TYR A 48 -8.58 3.67 8.67
N GLN A 49 -9.58 4.13 9.41
CA GLN A 49 -10.74 3.32 9.76
C GLN A 49 -11.65 3.09 8.54
N LYS A 50 -11.81 4.08 7.67
CA LYS A 50 -12.54 3.94 6.41
C LYS A 50 -11.90 2.88 5.51
N ALA A 51 -10.58 2.88 5.38
CA ALA A 51 -9.86 1.86 4.60
C ALA A 51 -10.10 0.44 5.15
N LYS A 52 -10.08 0.27 6.48
CA LYS A 52 -10.43 -1.00 7.13
C LYS A 52 -11.86 -1.44 6.83
N LEU A 53 -12.81 -0.51 6.90
CA LEU A 53 -14.21 -0.81 6.60
C LEU A 53 -14.43 -1.24 5.15
N ILE A 54 -13.70 -0.65 4.19
CA ILE A 54 -13.75 -1.11 2.79
C ILE A 54 -13.37 -2.59 2.70
N LEU A 55 -12.23 -2.98 3.30
CA LEU A 55 -11.78 -4.37 3.29
C LEU A 55 -12.77 -5.31 3.96
N ILE A 56 -13.27 -4.94 5.14
CA ILE A 56 -14.24 -5.74 5.89
C ILE A 56 -15.52 -5.91 5.06
N ALA A 57 -16.08 -4.84 4.51
CA ALA A 57 -17.30 -4.87 3.72
C ALA A 57 -17.13 -5.70 2.45
N ASN A 58 -16.03 -5.47 1.71
CA ASN A 58 -15.73 -6.20 0.48
C ASN A 58 -15.61 -7.70 0.72
N ARG A 59 -14.86 -8.11 1.76
CA ARG A 59 -14.66 -9.52 2.12
C ARG A 59 -15.92 -10.20 2.69
N LYS A 60 -16.83 -9.43 3.27
CA LYS A 60 -18.15 -9.90 3.70
C LYS A 60 -19.19 -9.97 2.55
N GLY A 61 -18.83 -9.54 1.36
CA GLY A 61 -19.72 -9.48 0.20
C GLY A 61 -20.66 -8.27 0.17
N ASP A 62 -20.46 -7.31 1.05
CA ASP A 62 -21.19 -6.03 1.09
C ASP A 62 -20.55 -5.01 0.16
N TYR A 63 -20.58 -5.35 -1.13
CA TYR A 63 -19.91 -4.55 -2.17
C TYR A 63 -20.52 -3.15 -2.32
N GLN A 64 -21.79 -2.99 -2.02
CA GLN A 64 -22.45 -1.67 -2.08
C GLN A 64 -21.79 -0.73 -1.07
N TRP A 65 -21.72 -1.12 0.19
CA TRP A 65 -21.13 -0.30 1.23
C TRP A 65 -19.62 -0.06 1.01
N ALA A 66 -18.88 -1.09 0.59
CA ALA A 66 -17.49 -0.93 0.23
C ALA A 66 -17.30 0.12 -0.88
N ASN A 67 -18.16 0.10 -1.92
CA ASN A 67 -18.11 1.09 -2.99
C ASN A 67 -18.51 2.50 -2.54
N GLU A 68 -19.49 2.65 -1.66
CA GLU A 68 -19.86 3.95 -1.10
C GLU A 68 -18.70 4.61 -0.38
N ILE A 69 -17.99 3.85 0.48
CA ILE A 69 -16.81 4.36 1.19
C ILE A 69 -15.66 4.66 0.20
N ALA A 70 -15.36 3.75 -0.71
CA ALA A 70 -14.29 3.92 -1.69
C ALA A 70 -14.52 5.14 -2.59
N ASN A 71 -15.75 5.36 -3.06
CA ASN A 71 -16.10 6.53 -3.87
C ASN A 71 -15.92 7.84 -3.09
N GLN A 72 -16.26 7.88 -1.80
CA GLN A 72 -16.00 9.05 -0.95
C GLN A 72 -14.51 9.30 -0.81
N LEU A 73 -13.69 8.25 -0.66
CA LEU A 73 -12.24 8.38 -0.64
C LEU A 73 -11.71 8.93 -1.97
N GLU A 74 -12.16 8.41 -3.10
CA GLU A 74 -11.76 8.90 -4.43
C GLU A 74 -12.11 10.40 -4.63
N GLN A 75 -13.29 10.82 -4.17
CA GLN A 75 -13.73 12.23 -4.27
C GLN A 75 -12.91 13.20 -3.41
N THR A 76 -12.34 12.73 -2.30
CA THR A 76 -11.56 13.56 -1.38
C THR A 76 -10.04 13.45 -1.61
N ALA A 77 -9.63 12.57 -2.50
CA ALA A 77 -8.22 12.39 -2.85
C ALA A 77 -7.66 13.59 -3.61
N VAL A 78 -6.39 13.85 -3.42
CA VAL A 78 -5.63 14.88 -4.14
C VAL A 78 -4.71 14.18 -5.13
N LEU A 79 -4.80 14.57 -6.39
CA LEU A 79 -3.88 14.15 -7.43
C LEU A 79 -2.77 15.20 -7.58
N ASP A 80 -1.53 14.75 -7.42
CA ASP A 80 -0.33 15.50 -7.74
C ASP A 80 0.40 14.82 -8.90
N GLU A 81 0.84 15.58 -9.90
CA GLU A 81 1.49 15.03 -11.09
C GLU A 81 2.83 14.36 -10.78
N THR A 82 3.51 14.82 -9.74
CA THR A 82 4.84 14.30 -9.33
C THR A 82 4.71 13.16 -8.32
N TYR A 83 3.81 13.30 -7.34
CA TYR A 83 3.71 12.39 -6.21
C TYR A 83 2.59 11.37 -6.34
N GLY A 84 1.65 11.55 -7.26
CA GLY A 84 0.52 10.63 -7.43
C GLY A 84 -0.71 10.99 -6.60
N LEU A 85 -1.50 9.99 -6.20
CA LEU A 85 -2.78 10.17 -5.52
C LEU A 85 -2.65 9.94 -4.02
N PHE A 86 -3.12 10.90 -3.20
CA PHE A 86 -3.03 10.84 -1.75
C PHE A 86 -4.11 11.69 -1.06
N TRP A 87 -4.12 11.72 0.27
CA TRP A 87 -5.05 12.53 1.08
C TRP A 87 -4.29 13.52 1.96
N ARG A 88 -4.64 14.80 1.89
CA ARG A 88 -4.00 15.85 2.72
C ARG A 88 -4.17 15.60 4.20
N GLU A 89 -5.32 15.09 4.63
CA GLU A 89 -5.57 14.76 6.03
C GLU A 89 -4.65 13.66 6.56
N ASN A 90 -4.17 12.77 5.69
CA ASN A 90 -3.21 11.74 6.05
C ASN A 90 -1.82 12.33 6.32
N VAL A 91 -1.38 13.26 5.49
CA VAL A 91 -0.05 13.88 5.58
C VAL A 91 0.06 14.90 6.72
N SER A 92 -1.06 15.53 7.09
CA SER A 92 -1.06 16.65 8.06
C SER A 92 -1.19 16.24 9.52
N LYS A 93 -1.47 14.98 9.83
CA LYS A 93 -1.77 14.50 11.18
C LYS A 93 -0.83 13.38 11.59
N HIS A 94 0.02 13.66 12.59
CA HIS A 94 0.77 12.60 13.26
C HIS A 94 -0.15 11.87 14.24
N TYR A 95 -0.56 10.65 13.86
CA TYR A 95 -1.25 9.76 14.77
C TYR A 95 -0.25 8.85 15.49
N PHE A 96 -0.43 8.69 16.78
CA PHE A 96 0.46 7.88 17.62
C PHE A 96 0.50 6.39 17.24
N TYR A 97 -0.55 5.89 16.57
CA TYR A 97 -0.76 4.45 16.33
C TYR A 97 -0.56 4.02 14.87
N TYR A 98 -0.45 4.95 13.93
CA TYR A 98 -0.22 4.66 12.52
C TYR A 98 0.34 5.90 11.80
N ASN A 99 1.16 5.65 10.78
CA ASN A 99 1.74 6.72 9.98
C ASN A 99 1.05 6.84 8.60
N GLU A 100 1.43 7.88 7.87
CA GLU A 100 0.85 8.17 6.55
C GLU A 100 1.05 7.05 5.53
N THR A 101 2.19 6.36 5.58
CA THR A 101 2.50 5.23 4.69
C THR A 101 1.60 4.02 4.97
N GLU A 102 1.37 3.70 6.25
CA GLU A 102 0.49 2.59 6.66
C GLU A 102 -0.95 2.81 6.19
N VAL A 103 -1.46 4.04 6.33
CA VAL A 103 -2.80 4.40 5.85
C VAL A 103 -2.91 4.27 4.34
N GLN A 104 -1.94 4.81 3.62
CA GLN A 104 -1.91 4.74 2.16
C GLN A 104 -1.81 3.29 1.67
N ALA A 105 -0.95 2.48 2.28
CA ALA A 105 -0.79 1.08 1.95
C ALA A 105 -2.09 0.30 2.12
N LEU A 106 -2.81 0.54 3.21
CA LEU A 106 -4.10 -0.12 3.46
C LEU A 106 -5.17 0.28 2.43
N ILE A 107 -5.17 1.53 1.96
CA ILE A 107 -6.07 1.97 0.88
C ILE A 107 -5.69 1.31 -0.44
N VAL A 108 -4.40 1.18 -0.76
CA VAL A 108 -3.94 0.45 -1.95
C VAL A 108 -4.42 -1.00 -1.90
N GLU A 109 -4.25 -1.69 -0.77
CA GLU A 109 -4.76 -3.05 -0.57
C GLU A 109 -6.28 -3.12 -0.83
N ALA A 110 -7.05 -2.25 -0.18
CA ALA A 110 -8.50 -2.20 -0.32
C ALA A 110 -8.93 -1.98 -1.79
N PHE A 111 -8.29 -1.06 -2.50
CA PHE A 111 -8.61 -0.75 -3.89
C PHE A 111 -8.21 -1.88 -4.85
N LYS A 112 -7.08 -2.56 -4.59
CA LYS A 112 -6.67 -3.75 -5.34
C LYS A 112 -7.67 -4.90 -5.16
N GLU A 113 -8.08 -5.19 -3.92
CA GLU A 113 -9.10 -6.22 -3.65
C GLU A 113 -10.45 -5.90 -4.29
N MET A 114 -10.84 -4.65 -4.33
CA MET A 114 -12.05 -4.19 -5.03
C MET A 114 -11.89 -4.18 -6.56
N LYS A 115 -10.72 -4.48 -7.09
CA LYS A 115 -10.40 -4.41 -8.53
C LYS A 115 -10.67 -3.03 -9.13
N LYS A 116 -10.32 -1.97 -8.40
CA LYS A 116 -10.38 -0.60 -8.93
C LYS A 116 -9.45 -0.45 -10.15
N PRO A 117 -9.67 0.56 -11.03
CA PRO A 117 -8.88 0.76 -12.23
C PRO A 117 -7.37 0.80 -11.94
N GLN A 118 -6.58 0.10 -12.75
CA GLN A 118 -5.12 0.02 -12.59
C GLN A 118 -4.46 1.40 -12.60
N GLU A 119 -5.00 2.34 -13.36
CA GLU A 119 -4.51 3.73 -13.35
C GLU A 119 -4.59 4.37 -11.97
N THR A 120 -5.71 4.17 -11.24
CA THR A 120 -5.87 4.65 -9.87
C THR A 120 -4.86 3.98 -8.93
N ILE A 121 -4.70 2.66 -9.05
CA ILE A 121 -3.72 1.89 -8.27
C ILE A 121 -2.30 2.40 -8.52
N ASN A 122 -1.93 2.65 -9.78
CA ASN A 122 -0.61 3.16 -10.14
C ASN A 122 -0.33 4.54 -9.52
N LYS A 123 -1.33 5.43 -9.50
CA LYS A 123 -1.23 6.75 -8.87
C LYS A 123 -1.05 6.65 -7.35
N LEU A 124 -1.75 5.73 -6.68
CA LEU A 124 -1.61 5.46 -5.25
C LEU A 124 -0.22 4.87 -4.93
N ASN A 125 0.25 3.92 -5.75
CA ASN A 125 1.58 3.34 -5.61
C ASN A 125 2.69 4.38 -5.85
N ALA A 126 2.49 5.30 -6.80
CA ALA A 126 3.46 6.38 -7.06
C ALA A 126 3.69 7.21 -5.79
N TRP A 127 2.63 7.53 -5.03
CA TRP A 127 2.78 8.23 -3.76
C TRP A 127 3.57 7.40 -2.73
N LEU A 128 3.26 6.12 -2.54
CA LEU A 128 4.03 5.24 -1.66
C LEU A 128 5.52 5.22 -2.03
N ILE A 129 5.82 5.07 -3.31
CA ILE A 129 7.20 5.04 -3.80
C ILE A 129 7.90 6.39 -3.58
N SER A 130 7.20 7.52 -3.74
CA SER A 130 7.75 8.86 -3.52
C SER A 130 8.15 9.11 -2.06
N ARG A 131 7.51 8.40 -1.11
CA ARG A 131 7.81 8.50 0.34
C ARG A 131 8.92 7.56 0.79
N LYS A 132 9.40 6.68 -0.07
CA LYS A 132 10.47 5.75 0.23
C LYS A 132 11.79 6.48 0.41
N THR A 133 12.49 6.21 1.53
CA THR A 133 13.84 6.69 1.81
C THR A 133 14.84 5.55 1.58
N GLN A 134 15.79 5.70 0.66
CA GLN A 134 16.73 4.63 0.31
C GLN A 134 16.03 3.26 0.10
N ASN A 135 16.06 2.37 1.10
CA ASN A 135 15.55 1.00 1.01
C ASN A 135 14.31 0.73 1.86
N SER A 136 13.77 1.72 2.57
CA SER A 136 12.66 1.53 3.52
C SER A 136 11.76 2.75 3.59
N TRP A 137 10.65 2.59 4.28
CA TRP A 137 9.80 3.68 4.78
C TRP A 137 10.11 3.93 6.26
N GLU A 138 9.43 4.87 6.91
CA GLU A 138 9.75 5.44 8.22
C GLU A 138 9.90 4.39 9.33
N THR A 139 9.11 3.31 9.28
CA THR A 139 9.12 2.23 10.27
C THR A 139 9.17 0.85 9.61
N THR A 140 9.57 -0.17 10.35
CA THR A 140 9.52 -1.58 9.88
C THR A 140 8.09 -1.97 9.48
N LYS A 141 7.09 -1.55 10.26
CA LYS A 141 5.68 -1.82 9.97
C LYS A 141 5.26 -1.14 8.66
N ALA A 142 5.53 0.15 8.50
CA ALA A 142 5.24 0.90 7.27
C ALA A 142 5.92 0.27 6.05
N THR A 143 7.17 -0.18 6.20
CA THR A 143 7.92 -0.87 5.13
C THR A 143 7.23 -2.18 4.73
N THR A 144 6.82 -2.99 5.70
CA THR A 144 6.13 -4.26 5.44
C THR A 144 4.78 -4.04 4.76
N GLU A 145 3.98 -3.09 5.25
CA GLU A 145 2.66 -2.79 4.70
C GLU A 145 2.75 -2.18 3.30
N ALA A 146 3.68 -1.26 3.06
CA ALA A 146 3.90 -0.68 1.74
C ALA A 146 4.35 -1.72 0.72
N LEU A 147 5.31 -2.60 1.07
CA LEU A 147 5.75 -3.68 0.19
C LEU A 147 4.62 -4.66 -0.10
N TYR A 148 3.88 -5.07 0.93
CA TYR A 148 2.72 -5.95 0.74
C TYR A 148 1.69 -5.32 -0.22
N ALA A 149 1.31 -4.06 0.00
CA ALA A 149 0.33 -3.37 -0.83
C ALA A 149 0.80 -3.23 -2.28
N ILE A 150 2.07 -2.89 -2.52
CA ILE A 150 2.63 -2.75 -3.87
C ILE A 150 2.65 -4.09 -4.59
N LEU A 151 3.06 -5.17 -3.91
CA LEU A 151 3.23 -6.50 -4.51
C LEU A 151 1.94 -7.32 -4.57
N LEU A 152 0.88 -6.92 -3.86
CA LEU A 152 -0.39 -7.62 -3.85
C LEU A 152 -0.98 -7.72 -5.27
N GLY A 153 -1.20 -8.96 -5.73
CA GLY A 153 -1.78 -9.23 -7.05
C GLY A 153 -0.81 -9.10 -8.23
N GLU A 154 0.46 -8.77 -7.96
CA GLU A 154 1.50 -8.82 -8.99
C GLU A 154 1.95 -10.28 -9.17
N ASP A 155 1.87 -10.79 -10.40
CA ASP A 155 2.47 -12.08 -10.72
C ASP A 155 3.99 -11.96 -10.62
N SER A 156 4.61 -12.78 -9.78
CA SER A 156 6.06 -12.80 -9.55
C SER A 156 6.90 -12.99 -10.83
N LYS A 157 6.24 -13.35 -11.94
CA LYS A 157 6.86 -13.49 -13.25
C LYS A 157 7.00 -12.19 -14.04
N GLU A 158 6.23 -11.14 -13.73
CA GLU A 158 6.30 -9.86 -14.45
C GLU A 158 7.35 -8.92 -13.91
N ILE A 159 7.68 -9.00 -12.61
CA ILE A 159 8.67 -8.14 -11.96
C ILE A 159 10.10 -8.34 -12.50
N SER A 160 10.36 -9.49 -13.13
CA SER A 160 11.74 -9.91 -13.46
C SER A 160 12.20 -9.66 -14.89
N LYS A 161 11.43 -9.06 -15.79
CA LYS A 161 11.75 -9.05 -17.23
C LYS A 161 12.12 -7.71 -17.85
N GLU A 162 11.92 -6.60 -17.18
CA GLU A 162 12.31 -5.33 -17.77
C GLU A 162 13.82 -5.08 -17.61
N THR A 163 14.48 -5.04 -18.74
CA THR A 163 15.91 -4.72 -18.80
C THR A 163 16.11 -3.22 -18.74
N ILE A 164 16.66 -2.73 -17.65
CA ILE A 164 17.04 -1.33 -17.51
C ILE A 164 18.40 -1.13 -18.14
N LYS A 165 18.53 -0.14 -19.02
CA LYS A 165 19.78 0.30 -19.62
C LYS A 165 20.20 1.61 -18.98
N ILE A 166 21.31 1.60 -18.27
CA ILE A 166 21.86 2.78 -17.60
C ILE A 166 23.11 3.21 -18.38
N LYS A 167 23.25 4.51 -18.65
CA LYS A 167 24.46 5.09 -19.24
C LYS A 167 25.08 6.06 -18.24
N VAL A 168 26.34 5.82 -17.89
CA VAL A 168 27.12 6.71 -17.04
C VAL A 168 28.40 7.10 -17.81
N GLY A 169 28.45 8.33 -18.28
CA GLY A 169 29.49 8.75 -19.24
C GLY A 169 29.42 7.89 -20.51
N ASN A 170 30.52 7.21 -20.84
CA ASN A 170 30.61 6.31 -22.00
C ASN A 170 30.28 4.86 -21.67
N GLU A 171 30.10 4.51 -20.40
CA GLU A 171 29.78 3.15 -19.98
C GLU A 171 28.28 2.88 -20.05
N LYS A 172 27.93 1.72 -20.59
CA LYS A 172 26.53 1.24 -20.69
C LYS A 172 26.38 0.00 -19.83
N ILE A 173 25.50 0.09 -18.84
CA ILE A 173 25.13 -1.01 -17.96
C ILE A 173 23.79 -1.55 -18.42
N ASN A 174 23.74 -2.86 -18.66
CA ASN A 174 22.53 -3.59 -18.94
C ASN A 174 22.25 -4.50 -17.75
N THR A 175 21.18 -4.24 -17.00
CA THR A 175 20.89 -4.96 -15.75
C THR A 175 20.66 -6.48 -15.95
N ALA A 176 20.22 -6.90 -17.13
CA ALA A 176 20.01 -8.32 -17.42
C ALA A 176 21.29 -9.07 -17.85
N LYS A 177 22.35 -8.35 -18.29
CA LYS A 177 23.56 -8.94 -18.85
C LYS A 177 24.80 -8.78 -18.00
N ASN A 178 24.79 -7.81 -17.09
CA ASN A 178 25.97 -7.50 -16.29
C ASN A 178 25.93 -8.29 -14.97
N LYS A 179 26.93 -9.17 -14.76
CA LYS A 179 27.03 -10.04 -13.59
C LYS A 179 27.34 -9.31 -12.30
N ASP A 180 27.83 -8.07 -12.40
CA ASP A 180 28.17 -7.21 -11.25
C ASP A 180 26.97 -6.37 -10.78
N VAL A 181 25.81 -6.51 -11.41
CA VAL A 181 24.57 -5.88 -10.97
C VAL A 181 23.93 -6.76 -9.90
N SER A 182 23.74 -6.20 -8.71
CA SER A 182 22.89 -6.82 -7.69
C SER A 182 21.45 -6.38 -7.89
N LEU A 183 20.54 -7.34 -8.00
CA LEU A 183 19.11 -7.14 -8.13
C LEU A 183 18.44 -7.51 -6.80
N GLU A 184 17.75 -6.56 -6.21
CA GLU A 184 16.81 -6.81 -5.11
C GLU A 184 15.39 -6.86 -5.69
N GLU A 185 14.96 -8.06 -6.09
CA GLU A 185 13.69 -8.27 -6.82
C GLU A 185 12.47 -7.73 -6.06
N ALA A 186 12.43 -7.92 -4.74
CA ALA A 186 11.31 -7.51 -3.91
C ALA A 186 11.03 -5.99 -3.90
N VAL A 187 12.03 -5.17 -4.18
CA VAL A 187 11.93 -3.71 -4.18
C VAL A 187 12.22 -3.08 -5.54
N GLY A 188 12.48 -3.89 -6.56
CA GLY A 188 12.80 -3.41 -7.90
C GLY A 188 14.08 -2.55 -7.95
N MET A 189 15.03 -2.81 -7.04
CA MET A 189 16.24 -2.02 -6.92
C MET A 189 17.41 -2.72 -7.59
N PHE A 190 18.14 -1.96 -8.41
CA PHE A 190 19.39 -2.40 -9.00
C PHE A 190 20.54 -1.64 -8.36
N SER A 191 21.59 -2.32 -7.93
CA SER A 191 22.82 -1.69 -7.51
C SER A 191 24.00 -2.17 -8.36
N TYR A 192 24.85 -1.22 -8.73
CA TYR A 192 26.10 -1.48 -9.43
C TYR A 192 27.21 -0.66 -8.76
N ARG A 193 28.33 -1.30 -8.46
CA ARG A 193 29.44 -0.65 -7.77
C ARG A 193 30.68 -0.61 -8.65
N TRP A 194 31.17 0.57 -8.92
CA TRP A 194 32.51 0.75 -9.50
C TRP A 194 33.57 0.73 -8.41
N LEU A 195 34.59 -0.10 -8.59
CA LEU A 195 35.78 -0.05 -7.73
C LEU A 195 36.71 1.09 -8.19
N GLY A 196 37.48 1.67 -7.29
CA GLY A 196 38.23 2.92 -7.52
C GLY A 196 38.97 3.04 -8.86
N LYS A 197 39.60 1.97 -9.34
CA LYS A 197 40.30 1.93 -10.66
C LYS A 197 39.33 1.95 -11.87
N GLN A 198 38.07 1.67 -11.67
CA GLN A 198 37.03 1.66 -12.71
C GLN A 198 36.35 3.02 -12.86
N ILE A 199 36.51 3.92 -11.89
CA ILE A 199 35.96 5.26 -11.93
C ILE A 199 36.82 6.13 -12.84
N LYS A 200 36.19 6.66 -13.89
CA LYS A 200 36.83 7.53 -14.89
C LYS A 200 36.24 8.94 -14.84
N PRO A 201 37.02 9.99 -15.17
CA PRO A 201 36.53 11.37 -15.15
C PRO A 201 35.30 11.61 -16.03
N GLU A 202 35.13 10.80 -17.09
CA GLU A 202 34.00 10.91 -18.04
C GLU A 202 32.65 10.46 -17.42
N MET A 203 32.69 9.77 -16.28
CA MET A 203 31.46 9.31 -15.59
C MET A 203 30.77 10.43 -14.84
N GLY A 204 31.41 11.57 -14.60
CA GLY A 204 30.83 12.72 -13.93
C GLY A 204 30.36 13.83 -14.86
N LYS A 205 30.23 13.56 -16.17
CA LYS A 205 29.78 14.53 -17.17
C LYS A 205 28.39 14.26 -17.67
#